data_3f8c62bead2db8140c6626b1261bfa2b
#
_entry.id   3f8c62bead2db8140c6626b1261bfa2b
#
_cell.length_a   1.000
_cell.length_b   1.000
_cell.length_c   1.000
_cell.angle_alpha   90.00
_cell.angle_beta   90.00
_cell.angle_gamma   90.00
#
_symmetry.space_group_name_H-M   'P 1'
#
loop_
_entity.id
_entity.type
_entity.pdbx_description
1 polymer ?
#
loop_
_entity_poly.entity_id
_entity_poly.type
_entity_poly.pdbx_seq_one_letter_code
_entity_poly.pdbx_strand_id
1 'polypeptide(L)'
;MVVLLGVAAIVVDMGALYRRRIIAQRCADAAALAGAWQLAHFQAKPYADTMAKYYASLPENGGYVDGTNSAAVTVEYPAKDESGVTRNNWYRITVRRPEKTFFASSFRRNAEIAATATAIYTTLAPINIKGLGTYGTAPGPVNLSVFGPNGRYGYGDCYSTKYLNDGVSKNPDYNPKGYDFLITVPKTYKGTTLEIYDPDCYNPNGPDSGNGQVDEYRKQNGDTGTVLDATVTQYALYDDHGTPNNPDDDGLPIAIKSYGADITTDGKWVNFYTGDRSLLPNSNFRLNVVSTAGSSENGFDLRIGPTRTGSQAFDPNNGTAIAADGHLPMNFNQSGTVKIALGTLPVEAAGGTVDIRKFDTDVGAKSITYSCSSLPGYVFPAGTLSADGKFATDTLNVPASYTTAGTWYAEYQAGTGDTSVWDMSYSNAGPGRPGTIKLIR
;
A
#
# COMPACT_ATOMS: atom_id res chain seq x y z
N MET A 1 -0.23 -4.01 -64.32
CA MET A 1 1.03 -4.08 -63.53
C MET A 1 1.29 -2.82 -62.69
N VAL A 2 1.23 -1.60 -63.23
CA VAL A 2 1.51 -0.35 -62.49
C VAL A 2 0.59 -0.12 -61.30
N VAL A 3 -0.71 -0.40 -61.43
CA VAL A 3 -1.69 -0.25 -60.31
C VAL A 3 -1.38 -1.21 -59.16
N LEU A 4 -1.04 -2.46 -59.44
CA LEU A 4 -0.66 -3.45 -58.43
C LEU A 4 0.62 -3.06 -57.69
N LEU A 5 1.61 -2.50 -58.35
CA LEU A 5 2.83 -1.98 -57.74
C LEU A 5 2.53 -0.77 -56.86
N GLY A 6 1.61 0.10 -57.27
CA GLY A 6 1.17 1.24 -56.45
C GLY A 6 0.46 0.83 -55.18
N VAL A 7 -0.42 -0.16 -55.26
CA VAL A 7 -1.13 -0.72 -54.05
C VAL A 7 -0.11 -1.40 -53.13
N ALA A 8 0.79 -2.22 -53.64
CA ALA A 8 1.82 -2.86 -52.84
C ALA A 8 2.72 -1.84 -52.10
N ALA A 9 3.09 -0.76 -52.77
CA ALA A 9 3.87 0.33 -52.20
C ALA A 9 3.15 1.00 -51.01
N ILE A 10 1.86 1.31 -51.14
CA ILE A 10 1.04 1.88 -50.07
C ILE A 10 0.93 0.92 -48.87
N VAL A 11 0.73 -0.38 -49.11
CA VAL A 11 0.62 -1.38 -48.07
C VAL A 11 1.91 -1.48 -47.25
N VAL A 12 3.08 -1.42 -47.91
CA VAL A 12 4.40 -1.44 -47.23
C VAL A 12 4.59 -0.18 -46.37
N ASP A 13 4.29 1.00 -46.89
CA ASP A 13 4.40 2.24 -46.11
C ASP A 13 3.43 2.25 -44.92
N MET A 14 2.18 1.81 -45.09
CA MET A 14 1.20 1.72 -44.04
C MET A 14 1.64 0.73 -42.95
N GLY A 15 2.16 -0.43 -43.34
CA GLY A 15 2.69 -1.41 -42.41
C GLY A 15 3.87 -0.89 -41.56
N ALA A 16 4.79 -0.16 -42.23
CA ALA A 16 5.92 0.48 -41.58
C ALA A 16 5.46 1.56 -40.57
N LEU A 17 4.54 2.45 -40.99
CA LEU A 17 3.99 3.49 -40.10
C LEU A 17 3.21 2.92 -38.95
N TYR A 18 2.43 1.85 -39.14
CA TYR A 18 1.73 1.16 -38.09
C TYR A 18 2.70 0.59 -37.03
N ARG A 19 3.76 -0.09 -37.46
CA ARG A 19 4.83 -0.57 -36.60
C ARG A 19 5.46 0.57 -35.78
N ARG A 20 5.75 1.70 -36.44
CA ARG A 20 6.30 2.90 -35.79
C ARG A 20 5.36 3.47 -34.74
N ARG A 21 4.04 3.45 -34.99
CA ARG A 21 3.04 3.88 -34.02
C ARG A 21 2.99 2.99 -32.78
N ILE A 22 3.12 1.67 -32.93
CA ILE A 22 3.21 0.73 -31.78
C ILE A 22 4.45 1.05 -30.95
N ILE A 23 5.59 1.31 -31.58
CA ILE A 23 6.82 1.70 -30.87
C ILE A 23 6.62 3.03 -30.13
N ALA A 24 6.01 4.03 -30.77
CA ALA A 24 5.70 5.31 -30.13
C ALA A 24 4.77 5.15 -28.93
N GLN A 25 3.74 4.29 -29.03
CA GLN A 25 2.84 4.01 -27.91
C GLN A 25 3.57 3.34 -26.75
N ARG A 26 4.40 2.34 -27.02
CA ARG A 26 5.22 1.69 -25.97
C ARG A 26 6.15 2.69 -25.29
N CYS A 27 6.74 3.61 -26.07
CA CYS A 27 7.58 4.66 -25.54
C CYS A 27 6.80 5.60 -24.61
N ALA A 28 5.62 6.06 -25.04
CA ALA A 28 4.77 6.92 -24.22
C ALA A 28 4.32 6.22 -22.94
N ASP A 29 3.91 4.93 -23.03
CA ASP A 29 3.49 4.11 -21.89
C ASP A 29 4.62 3.98 -20.86
N ALA A 30 5.83 3.59 -21.30
CA ALA A 30 6.99 3.42 -20.43
C ALA A 30 7.41 4.74 -19.76
N ALA A 31 7.42 5.83 -20.51
CA ALA A 31 7.79 7.15 -20.00
C ALA A 31 6.74 7.70 -19.03
N ALA A 32 5.45 7.50 -19.29
CA ALA A 32 4.39 7.93 -18.38
C ALA A 32 4.44 7.17 -17.05
N LEU A 33 4.64 5.84 -17.10
CA LEU A 33 4.81 5.02 -15.89
C LEU A 33 6.04 5.44 -15.09
N ALA A 34 7.18 5.69 -15.76
CA ALA A 34 8.42 6.10 -15.10
C ALA A 34 8.27 7.46 -14.39
N GLY A 35 7.64 8.44 -15.03
CA GLY A 35 7.39 9.75 -14.43
C GLY A 35 6.41 9.68 -13.26
N ALA A 36 5.30 8.95 -13.41
CA ALA A 36 4.33 8.74 -12.35
C ALA A 36 4.92 8.00 -11.15
N TRP A 37 5.80 7.01 -11.40
CA TRP A 37 6.54 6.31 -10.36
C TRP A 37 7.37 7.26 -9.50
N GLN A 38 8.10 8.18 -10.12
CA GLN A 38 8.92 9.15 -9.39
C GLN A 38 8.07 10.08 -8.52
N LEU A 39 6.95 10.57 -9.06
CA LEU A 39 6.03 11.41 -8.29
C LEU A 39 5.39 10.66 -7.13
N ALA A 40 4.99 9.42 -7.34
CA ALA A 40 4.45 8.57 -6.30
C ALA A 40 5.47 8.29 -5.18
N HIS A 41 6.78 8.32 -5.48
CA HIS A 41 7.89 8.16 -4.53
C HIS A 41 8.49 9.51 -4.10
N PHE A 42 7.66 10.56 -3.97
CA PHE A 42 8.02 11.87 -3.41
C PHE A 42 9.07 12.66 -4.18
N GLN A 43 9.40 12.25 -5.39
CA GLN A 43 10.35 13.01 -6.18
C GLN A 43 9.71 14.27 -6.76
N ALA A 44 10.51 15.34 -6.83
CA ALA A 44 10.04 16.58 -7.43
C ALA A 44 9.75 16.41 -8.93
N LYS A 45 8.77 17.16 -9.46
CA LYS A 45 8.40 17.14 -10.89
C LYS A 45 9.61 17.20 -11.84
N PRO A 46 10.63 18.06 -11.66
CA PRO A 46 11.78 18.10 -12.56
C PRO A 46 12.53 16.76 -12.64
N TYR A 47 12.62 16.03 -11.55
CA TYR A 47 13.24 14.71 -11.53
C TYR A 47 12.35 13.68 -12.23
N ALA A 48 11.04 13.69 -11.97
CA ALA A 48 10.09 12.84 -12.67
C ALA A 48 10.12 13.07 -14.19
N ASP A 49 10.16 14.33 -14.63
CA ASP A 49 10.28 14.68 -16.04
C ASP A 49 11.58 14.17 -16.67
N THR A 50 12.70 14.26 -15.92
CA THR A 50 14.00 13.75 -16.34
C THR A 50 13.95 12.24 -16.54
N MET A 51 13.39 11.51 -15.58
CA MET A 51 13.25 10.05 -15.66
C MET A 51 12.30 9.63 -16.80
N ALA A 52 11.18 10.32 -16.98
CA ALA A 52 10.27 10.04 -18.09
C ALA A 52 10.99 10.21 -19.44
N LYS A 53 11.73 11.31 -19.64
CA LYS A 53 12.53 11.55 -20.86
C LYS A 53 13.67 10.52 -21.02
N TYR A 54 14.30 10.10 -19.92
CA TYR A 54 15.29 9.02 -19.94
C TYR A 54 14.69 7.72 -20.47
N TYR A 55 13.54 7.28 -19.92
CA TYR A 55 12.88 6.06 -20.38
C TYR A 55 12.40 6.17 -21.85
N ALA A 56 11.95 7.35 -22.28
CA ALA A 56 11.64 7.58 -23.68
C ALA A 56 12.86 7.45 -24.59
N SER A 57 14.04 7.84 -24.13
CA SER A 57 15.29 7.81 -24.90
C SER A 57 15.90 6.43 -25.06
N LEU A 58 15.47 5.44 -24.27
CA LEU A 58 16.02 4.09 -24.34
C LEU A 58 15.74 3.43 -25.68
N PRO A 59 16.74 2.78 -26.30
CA PRO A 59 16.59 2.12 -27.61
C PRO A 59 15.43 1.11 -27.67
N GLU A 60 15.25 0.32 -26.59
CA GLU A 60 14.17 -0.65 -26.46
C GLU A 60 12.77 -0.01 -26.46
N ASN A 61 12.67 1.25 -26.08
CA ASN A 61 11.44 2.06 -26.12
C ASN A 61 11.33 2.91 -27.39
N GLY A 62 12.26 2.77 -28.32
CA GLY A 62 12.23 3.44 -29.62
C GLY A 62 13.13 4.67 -29.75
N GLY A 63 13.88 5.04 -28.69
CA GLY A 63 14.92 6.07 -28.77
C GLY A 63 14.39 7.49 -29.07
N TYR A 64 13.34 7.94 -28.37
CA TYR A 64 12.79 9.30 -28.50
C TYR A 64 13.60 10.26 -27.62
N VAL A 65 14.64 10.87 -28.22
CA VAL A 65 15.45 11.90 -27.55
C VAL A 65 14.92 13.27 -27.95
N ASP A 66 14.48 14.04 -26.98
CA ASP A 66 13.90 15.37 -27.17
C ASP A 66 14.88 16.29 -27.96
N GLY A 67 14.39 16.91 -29.03
CA GLY A 67 15.21 17.73 -29.91
C GLY A 67 16.08 16.97 -30.94
N THR A 68 16.20 15.64 -30.85
CA THR A 68 16.98 14.83 -31.78
C THR A 68 16.09 14.25 -32.87
N ASN A 69 16.52 14.35 -34.14
CA ASN A 69 15.73 13.90 -35.30
C ASN A 69 14.31 14.48 -35.33
N SER A 70 14.15 15.72 -34.89
CA SER A 70 12.85 16.40 -34.74
C SER A 70 11.86 15.63 -33.82
N ALA A 71 12.34 14.73 -32.96
CA ALA A 71 11.53 14.10 -31.93
C ALA A 71 11.19 15.10 -30.84
N ALA A 72 10.01 14.98 -30.26
CA ALA A 72 9.59 15.75 -29.10
C ALA A 72 9.00 14.82 -28.06
N VAL A 73 9.36 15.06 -26.80
CA VAL A 73 8.78 14.38 -25.62
C VAL A 73 8.16 15.46 -24.73
N THR A 74 6.85 15.55 -24.76
CA THR A 74 6.10 16.56 -24.00
C THR A 74 5.53 15.95 -22.75
N VAL A 75 5.72 16.63 -21.60
CA VAL A 75 5.19 16.24 -20.30
C VAL A 75 4.09 17.20 -19.90
N GLU A 76 2.96 16.67 -19.45
CA GLU A 76 1.87 17.40 -18.82
C GLU A 76 1.63 16.83 -17.42
N TYR A 77 1.90 17.64 -16.40
CA TYR A 77 1.64 17.31 -14.99
C TYR A 77 1.39 18.58 -14.17
N PRO A 78 0.30 18.66 -13.41
CA PRO A 78 -0.84 17.74 -13.43
C PRO A 78 -1.57 17.77 -14.77
N ALA A 79 -2.08 16.62 -15.23
CA ALA A 79 -2.76 16.53 -16.51
C ALA A 79 -4.28 16.71 -16.38
N LYS A 80 -4.93 17.11 -17.48
CA LYS A 80 -6.39 17.24 -17.52
C LYS A 80 -7.04 15.93 -17.97
N ASP A 81 -8.20 15.62 -17.41
CA ASP A 81 -9.04 14.53 -17.88
C ASP A 81 -9.80 14.91 -19.18
N GLU A 82 -10.63 14.00 -19.69
CA GLU A 82 -11.42 14.22 -20.91
C GLU A 82 -12.45 15.36 -20.77
N SER A 83 -12.86 15.66 -19.54
CA SER A 83 -13.77 16.75 -19.21
C SER A 83 -13.05 18.10 -19.02
N GLY A 84 -11.73 18.13 -19.16
CA GLY A 84 -10.88 19.30 -18.96
C GLY A 84 -10.56 19.62 -17.49
N VAL A 85 -10.92 18.73 -16.55
CA VAL A 85 -10.62 18.88 -15.13
C VAL A 85 -9.17 18.48 -14.87
N THR A 86 -8.43 19.34 -14.19
CA THR A 86 -7.04 19.06 -13.79
C THR A 86 -7.02 18.00 -12.68
N ARG A 87 -6.23 16.95 -12.86
CA ARG A 87 -6.05 15.83 -11.95
C ARG A 87 -4.63 15.78 -11.41
N ASN A 88 -4.45 16.04 -10.13
CA ASN A 88 -3.13 16.16 -9.49
C ASN A 88 -2.30 14.88 -9.49
N ASN A 89 -2.93 13.74 -9.71
CA ASN A 89 -2.31 12.42 -9.77
C ASN A 89 -2.19 11.84 -11.19
N TRP A 90 -2.38 12.69 -12.22
CA TRP A 90 -2.28 12.28 -13.62
C TRP A 90 -0.99 12.82 -14.24
N TYR A 91 -0.17 11.93 -14.77
CA TYR A 91 1.06 12.24 -15.46
C TYR A 91 0.96 11.78 -16.91
N ARG A 92 0.95 12.74 -17.85
CA ARG A 92 0.76 12.48 -19.29
C ARG A 92 2.03 12.74 -20.06
N ILE A 93 2.37 11.80 -20.93
CA ILE A 93 3.46 11.92 -21.89
C ILE A 93 2.91 11.86 -23.31
N THR A 94 3.37 12.79 -24.15
CA THR A 94 3.16 12.74 -25.59
C THR A 94 4.52 12.69 -26.27
N VAL A 95 4.74 11.64 -27.08
CA VAL A 95 5.91 11.51 -27.93
C VAL A 95 5.54 11.77 -29.38
N ARG A 96 6.40 12.47 -30.10
CA ARG A 96 6.23 12.78 -31.52
C ARG A 96 7.54 12.64 -32.25
N ARG A 97 7.50 12.13 -33.50
CA ARG A 97 8.63 12.11 -34.41
C ARG A 97 8.18 12.01 -35.87
N PRO A 98 8.75 12.78 -36.77
CA PRO A 98 8.55 12.58 -38.20
C PRO A 98 9.24 11.29 -38.65
N GLU A 99 8.51 10.41 -39.31
CA GLU A 99 9.01 9.15 -39.84
C GLU A 99 8.99 9.20 -41.39
N LYS A 100 10.06 8.70 -42.01
CA LYS A 100 10.17 8.65 -43.44
C LYS A 100 9.21 7.62 -44.02
N THR A 101 8.53 8.01 -45.11
CA THR A 101 7.82 7.07 -45.99
C THR A 101 8.78 6.57 -47.04
N PHE A 102 8.61 5.36 -47.52
CA PHE A 102 9.46 4.77 -48.55
C PHE A 102 8.94 5.10 -49.94
N PHE A 103 7.76 4.64 -50.25
CA PHE A 103 7.18 4.78 -51.60
C PHE A 103 6.33 6.04 -51.76
N ALA A 104 5.66 6.46 -50.71
CA ALA A 104 4.89 7.69 -50.69
C ALA A 104 5.78 8.94 -50.58
N SER A 105 7.10 8.79 -50.49
CA SER A 105 8.07 9.90 -50.39
C SER A 105 8.03 10.90 -51.55
N SER A 106 7.55 10.48 -52.71
CA SER A 106 7.33 11.35 -53.84
C SER A 106 6.18 12.37 -53.66
N PHE A 107 5.24 12.07 -52.76
CA PHE A 107 4.07 12.89 -52.42
C PHE A 107 4.17 13.51 -51.04
N ARG A 108 4.66 12.73 -50.07
CA ARG A 108 4.82 13.16 -48.69
C ARG A 108 6.06 12.51 -48.10
N ARG A 109 7.13 13.29 -47.92
CA ARG A 109 8.43 12.77 -47.46
C ARG A 109 8.41 12.21 -46.03
N ASN A 110 7.63 12.83 -45.18
CA ASN A 110 7.53 12.42 -43.77
C ASN A 110 6.06 12.32 -43.33
N ALA A 111 5.76 11.32 -42.50
CA ALA A 111 4.53 11.22 -41.74
C ALA A 111 4.84 11.48 -40.27
N GLU A 112 4.11 12.35 -39.61
CA GLU A 112 4.26 12.54 -38.17
C GLU A 112 3.60 11.37 -37.43
N ILE A 113 4.37 10.70 -36.60
CA ILE A 113 3.89 9.68 -35.69
C ILE A 113 3.88 10.30 -34.29
N ALA A 114 2.71 10.26 -33.66
CA ALA A 114 2.52 10.69 -32.28
C ALA A 114 1.80 9.61 -31.48
N ALA A 115 2.14 9.50 -30.21
CA ALA A 115 1.44 8.68 -29.24
C ALA A 115 1.38 9.39 -27.89
N THR A 116 0.29 9.19 -27.18
CA THR A 116 0.07 9.77 -25.84
C THR A 116 -0.28 8.66 -24.89
N ALA A 117 0.27 8.72 -23.67
CA ALA A 117 -0.09 7.86 -22.55
C ALA A 117 -0.27 8.71 -21.30
N THR A 118 -1.21 8.30 -20.46
CA THR A 118 -1.42 8.92 -19.16
C THR A 118 -1.29 7.82 -18.10
N ALA A 119 -0.40 8.03 -17.13
CA ALA A 119 -0.30 7.22 -15.94
C ALA A 119 -1.00 7.94 -14.79
N ILE A 120 -1.74 7.17 -14.00
CA ILE A 120 -2.39 7.62 -12.77
C ILE A 120 -1.71 6.92 -11.61
N TYR A 121 -1.43 7.65 -10.55
CA TYR A 121 -1.03 7.06 -9.28
C TYR A 121 -2.04 7.40 -8.18
N THR A 122 -2.17 6.50 -7.21
CA THR A 122 -2.90 6.73 -5.96
C THR A 122 -1.91 6.81 -4.82
N THR A 123 -2.30 7.45 -3.73
CA THR A 123 -1.50 7.57 -2.51
C THR A 123 -2.10 6.70 -1.44
N LEU A 124 -1.28 5.86 -0.80
CA LEU A 124 -1.71 5.09 0.38
C LEU A 124 -1.95 6.03 1.55
N ALA A 125 -3.01 5.78 2.28
CA ALA A 125 -3.30 6.48 3.53
C ALA A 125 -2.94 5.57 4.72
N PRO A 126 -2.20 6.07 5.71
CA PRO A 126 -1.95 5.31 6.93
C PRO A 126 -3.26 5.05 7.69
N ILE A 127 -3.45 3.80 8.14
CA ILE A 127 -4.63 3.39 8.90
C ILE A 127 -4.31 3.40 10.39
N ASN A 128 -5.02 4.23 11.17
CA ASN A 128 -4.75 4.41 12.59
C ASN A 128 -5.23 3.21 13.40
N ILE A 129 -4.33 2.51 14.09
CA ILE A 129 -4.65 1.34 14.91
C ILE A 129 -5.35 1.68 16.23
N LYS A 130 -5.21 2.91 16.73
CA LYS A 130 -5.90 3.34 17.97
C LYS A 130 -7.43 3.26 17.84
N GLY A 131 -7.95 3.40 16.64
CA GLY A 131 -9.38 3.27 16.34
C GLY A 131 -9.91 1.85 16.38
N LEU A 132 -9.06 0.83 16.42
CA LEU A 132 -9.46 -0.58 16.46
C LEU A 132 -9.96 -1.04 17.84
N GLY A 133 -9.82 -0.20 18.89
CA GLY A 133 -10.18 -0.55 20.25
C GLY A 133 -9.15 -1.44 20.98
N THR A 134 -8.01 -1.69 20.36
CA THR A 134 -6.95 -2.56 20.88
C THR A 134 -5.83 -1.78 21.56
N TYR A 135 -5.57 -0.55 21.12
CA TYR A 135 -4.46 0.26 21.59
C TYR A 135 -4.43 0.43 23.11
N GLY A 136 -3.51 -0.25 23.75
CA GLY A 136 -3.30 -0.23 25.20
C GLY A 136 -4.28 -1.05 26.04
N THR A 137 -5.24 -1.77 25.45
CA THR A 137 -6.26 -2.57 26.13
C THR A 137 -6.28 -4.04 25.68
N ALA A 138 -5.16 -4.56 25.24
CA ALA A 138 -5.06 -5.94 24.78
C ALA A 138 -5.36 -6.97 25.89
N PRO A 139 -5.96 -8.13 25.53
CA PRO A 139 -6.47 -8.42 24.22
C PRO A 139 -7.78 -7.67 23.94
N GLY A 140 -7.85 -7.05 22.77
CA GLY A 140 -9.06 -6.36 22.32
C GLY A 140 -9.95 -7.25 21.45
N PRO A 141 -11.06 -6.70 20.91
CA PRO A 141 -11.89 -7.41 19.93
C PRO A 141 -11.18 -7.63 18.59
N VAL A 142 -10.15 -6.83 18.30
CA VAL A 142 -9.31 -6.92 17.11
C VAL A 142 -7.86 -6.80 17.54
N ASN A 143 -7.00 -7.65 17.01
CA ASN A 143 -5.57 -7.58 17.20
C ASN A 143 -4.88 -7.40 15.83
N LEU A 144 -3.67 -6.89 15.83
CA LEU A 144 -2.78 -7.00 14.68
C LEU A 144 -2.34 -8.46 14.54
N SER A 145 -2.07 -8.90 13.31
CA SER A 145 -1.70 -10.28 13.08
C SER A 145 -0.77 -10.45 11.90
N VAL A 146 0.09 -11.46 11.92
CA VAL A 146 0.91 -11.86 10.78
C VAL A 146 1.00 -13.38 10.71
N PHE A 147 0.83 -13.93 9.51
CA PHE A 147 1.08 -15.36 9.29
C PHE A 147 2.56 -15.64 9.02
N GLY A 148 2.99 -16.83 9.34
CA GLY A 148 4.28 -17.32 8.93
C GLY A 148 4.40 -17.44 7.41
N PRO A 149 5.62 -17.29 6.85
CA PRO A 149 5.82 -17.28 5.41
C PRO A 149 5.48 -18.60 4.71
N ASN A 150 5.31 -19.68 5.45
CA ASN A 150 4.88 -20.98 4.94
C ASN A 150 3.38 -21.24 5.14
N GLY A 151 2.64 -20.27 5.68
CA GLY A 151 1.18 -20.26 5.75
C GLY A 151 0.54 -20.21 4.37
N ARG A 152 -0.80 -20.38 4.34
CA ARG A 152 -1.58 -20.31 3.09
C ARG A 152 -2.17 -18.92 2.89
N TYR A 153 -2.23 -18.53 1.63
CA TYR A 153 -2.82 -17.26 1.16
C TYR A 153 -4.24 -17.03 1.68
N GLY A 154 -5.11 -18.06 1.64
CA GLY A 154 -6.50 -17.96 2.04
C GLY A 154 -6.76 -17.98 3.55
N TYR A 155 -5.74 -17.76 4.38
CA TYR A 155 -5.93 -17.56 5.82
C TYR A 155 -5.97 -16.10 6.23
N GLY A 156 -6.13 -15.20 5.26
CA GLY A 156 -6.40 -13.79 5.52
C GLY A 156 -5.19 -12.87 5.50
N ASP A 157 -3.95 -13.38 5.42
CA ASP A 157 -2.75 -12.57 5.29
C ASP A 157 -2.02 -12.82 3.96
N CYS A 158 -2.41 -12.10 2.94
CA CYS A 158 -1.83 -12.23 1.61
C CYS A 158 -0.41 -11.71 1.48
N TYR A 159 0.07 -10.85 2.38
CA TYR A 159 1.39 -10.24 2.24
C TYR A 159 2.50 -10.98 2.98
N SER A 160 2.18 -11.76 4.03
CA SER A 160 3.17 -12.53 4.78
C SER A 160 3.40 -13.94 4.22
N THR A 161 2.43 -14.52 3.53
CA THR A 161 2.50 -15.91 3.05
C THR A 161 3.15 -16.01 1.67
N LYS A 162 4.11 -16.93 1.50
CA LYS A 162 4.84 -17.13 0.23
C LYS A 162 4.06 -17.89 -0.83
N TYR A 163 3.06 -18.65 -0.43
CA TYR A 163 2.36 -19.60 -1.29
C TYR A 163 0.86 -19.33 -1.31
N LEU A 164 0.24 -19.64 -2.45
CA LEU A 164 -1.21 -19.67 -2.60
C LEU A 164 -1.81 -20.87 -1.85
N ASN A 165 -3.14 -21.03 -1.90
CA ASN A 165 -3.87 -22.10 -1.21
C ASN A 165 -3.44 -23.53 -1.58
N ASP A 166 -2.77 -23.72 -2.70
CA ASP A 166 -2.22 -25.00 -3.12
C ASP A 166 -0.90 -25.37 -2.39
N GLY A 167 -0.32 -24.44 -1.62
CA GLY A 167 0.94 -24.61 -0.91
C GLY A 167 2.18 -24.74 -1.79
N VAL A 168 2.06 -24.54 -3.10
CA VAL A 168 3.14 -24.72 -4.09
C VAL A 168 3.31 -23.50 -4.99
N SER A 169 2.23 -22.96 -5.50
CA SER A 169 2.24 -21.77 -6.36
C SER A 169 2.67 -20.56 -5.57
N LYS A 170 3.60 -19.78 -6.13
CA LYS A 170 4.09 -18.57 -5.48
C LYS A 170 2.98 -17.53 -5.37
N ASN A 171 2.86 -16.92 -4.22
CA ASN A 171 1.98 -15.79 -3.99
C ASN A 171 2.57 -14.52 -4.63
N PRO A 172 1.88 -13.89 -5.58
CA PRO A 172 2.37 -12.67 -6.24
C PRO A 172 2.30 -11.43 -5.32
N ASP A 173 1.49 -11.48 -4.25
CA ASP A 173 1.32 -10.37 -3.30
C ASP A 173 2.33 -10.46 -2.13
N TYR A 174 3.08 -11.55 -2.00
CA TYR A 174 4.05 -11.75 -0.92
C TYR A 174 5.02 -10.58 -0.80
N ASN A 175 5.05 -9.96 0.39
CA ASN A 175 5.97 -8.88 0.73
C ASN A 175 7.06 -9.37 1.69
N PRO A 176 8.29 -9.64 1.22
CA PRO A 176 9.37 -10.10 2.10
C PRO A 176 9.86 -9.03 3.09
N LYS A 177 9.46 -7.76 2.91
CA LYS A 177 9.77 -6.67 3.84
C LYS A 177 8.76 -6.58 5.01
N GLY A 178 7.65 -7.34 4.98
CA GLY A 178 6.63 -7.34 6.02
C GLY A 178 5.77 -6.08 6.04
N TYR A 179 5.32 -5.72 7.23
CA TYR A 179 4.43 -4.58 7.49
C TYR A 179 5.17 -3.46 8.20
N ASP A 180 4.84 -2.23 7.85
CA ASP A 180 5.38 -1.05 8.51
C ASP A 180 4.29 -0.33 9.31
N PHE A 181 4.65 0.14 10.51
CA PHE A 181 3.81 0.98 11.36
C PHE A 181 4.53 2.30 11.63
N LEU A 182 3.88 3.39 11.27
CA LEU A 182 4.35 4.75 11.57
C LEU A 182 3.95 5.11 13.00
N ILE A 183 4.92 5.55 13.78
CA ILE A 183 4.72 5.90 15.19
C ILE A 183 5.03 7.37 15.37
N THR A 184 4.01 8.15 15.74
CA THR A 184 4.15 9.57 16.03
C THR A 184 4.20 9.82 17.52
N VAL A 185 5.22 10.54 17.98
CA VAL A 185 5.47 10.85 19.39
C VAL A 185 5.45 12.37 19.60
N PRO A 186 4.72 12.89 20.59
CA PRO A 186 4.72 14.31 20.93
C PRO A 186 6.15 14.83 21.18
N LYS A 187 6.48 15.98 20.61
CA LYS A 187 7.81 16.61 20.78
C LYS A 187 8.16 16.98 22.23
N THR A 188 7.15 17.02 23.10
CA THR A 188 7.30 17.29 24.53
C THR A 188 7.88 16.12 25.32
N TYR A 189 7.90 14.91 24.74
CA TYR A 189 8.45 13.75 25.44
C TYR A 189 9.97 13.77 25.42
N LYS A 190 10.57 13.56 26.58
CA LYS A 190 12.03 13.39 26.72
C LYS A 190 12.48 11.96 26.38
N GLY A 191 11.63 11.00 26.70
CA GLY A 191 11.87 9.60 26.39
C GLY A 191 10.56 8.87 26.09
N THR A 192 10.66 7.72 25.44
CA THR A 192 9.52 6.89 25.03
C THR A 192 9.75 5.44 25.37
N THR A 193 8.65 4.74 25.60
CA THR A 193 8.62 3.28 25.76
C THR A 193 7.62 2.71 24.74
N LEU A 194 8.10 1.81 23.87
CA LEU A 194 7.28 0.98 22.99
C LEU A 194 7.15 -0.42 23.59
N GLU A 195 5.94 -0.87 23.75
CA GLU A 195 5.63 -2.22 24.22
C GLU A 195 4.80 -2.96 23.17
N ILE A 196 5.03 -4.27 23.12
CA ILE A 196 4.30 -5.22 22.28
C ILE A 196 3.58 -6.18 23.21
N TYR A 197 2.29 -6.38 22.98
CA TYR A 197 1.52 -7.43 23.65
C TYR A 197 1.65 -8.69 22.84
N ASP A 198 1.93 -9.81 23.50
CA ASP A 198 1.98 -11.13 22.91
C ASP A 198 2.85 -11.19 21.63
N PRO A 199 4.16 -10.85 21.73
CA PRO A 199 5.01 -10.73 20.54
C PRO A 199 5.39 -12.06 19.91
N ASP A 200 5.13 -13.17 20.58
CA ASP A 200 5.49 -14.52 20.20
C ASP A 200 4.28 -15.33 19.70
N CYS A 201 4.54 -16.47 19.13
CA CYS A 201 3.51 -17.38 18.62
C CYS A 201 3.42 -18.63 19.52
N TYR A 202 2.98 -18.46 20.77
CA TYR A 202 2.75 -19.55 21.71
C TYR A 202 1.33 -19.51 22.24
N ASN A 203 0.57 -20.57 21.98
CA ASN A 203 -0.78 -20.72 22.52
C ASN A 203 -0.90 -22.04 23.28
N PRO A 204 -0.90 -22.01 24.62
CA PRO A 204 -0.92 -23.21 25.46
C PRO A 204 -2.23 -23.99 25.35
N ASN A 205 -3.29 -23.36 24.87
CA ASN A 205 -4.61 -23.97 24.79
C ASN A 205 -4.91 -24.58 23.42
N GLY A 206 -3.92 -24.52 22.49
CA GLY A 206 -4.06 -25.05 21.14
C GLY A 206 -4.70 -24.08 20.15
N PRO A 207 -4.99 -24.54 18.95
CA PRO A 207 -5.52 -23.68 17.91
C PRO A 207 -6.86 -23.08 18.34
N ASP A 208 -7.03 -21.78 18.08
CA ASP A 208 -8.32 -21.08 18.18
C ASP A 208 -8.95 -21.13 19.60
N SER A 209 -8.18 -20.78 20.63
CA SER A 209 -8.62 -20.94 22.01
C SER A 209 -9.68 -19.95 22.48
N GLY A 210 -9.97 -18.89 21.78
CA GLY A 210 -10.97 -17.88 22.16
C GLY A 210 -10.73 -17.19 23.51
N ASN A 211 -9.56 -17.39 24.11
CA ASN A 211 -9.23 -16.89 25.44
C ASN A 211 -8.51 -15.54 25.44
N GLY A 212 -8.69 -14.77 24.37
CA GLY A 212 -8.03 -13.48 24.19
C GLY A 212 -6.60 -13.59 23.66
N GLN A 213 -6.18 -14.77 23.27
CA GLN A 213 -5.01 -15.03 22.48
C GLN A 213 -5.42 -15.19 21.03
N VAL A 214 -4.63 -14.61 20.15
CA VAL A 214 -4.92 -14.57 18.72
C VAL A 214 -4.00 -15.43 17.89
N ASP A 215 -3.15 -16.22 18.56
CA ASP A 215 -2.26 -17.13 17.87
C ASP A 215 -3.02 -18.36 17.39
N GLU A 216 -3.00 -18.56 16.11
CA GLU A 216 -3.59 -19.74 15.49
C GLU A 216 -2.50 -20.69 14.99
N TYR A 217 -2.47 -21.88 15.56
CA TYR A 217 -1.49 -22.89 15.22
C TYR A 217 -1.81 -23.57 13.89
N ARG A 218 -0.86 -23.52 12.96
CA ARG A 218 -0.94 -24.19 11.67
C ARG A 218 0.28 -25.09 11.48
N LYS A 219 0.08 -26.21 10.78
CA LYS A 219 1.18 -27.02 10.26
C LYS A 219 1.74 -26.38 9.00
N GLN A 220 2.93 -26.78 8.62
CA GLN A 220 3.47 -26.51 7.30
C GLN A 220 2.44 -26.87 6.22
N ASN A 221 2.26 -26.03 5.23
CA ASN A 221 1.23 -26.12 4.19
C ASN A 221 -0.23 -25.91 4.68
N GLY A 222 -0.40 -25.38 5.89
CA GLY A 222 -1.68 -24.81 6.32
C GLY A 222 -2.69 -25.75 6.94
N ASP A 223 -2.34 -26.99 7.30
CA ASP A 223 -3.25 -27.81 8.06
C ASP A 223 -3.29 -27.35 9.53
N THR A 224 -4.50 -27.29 10.13
CA THR A 224 -4.64 -27.11 11.58
C THR A 224 -3.96 -28.24 12.33
N GLY A 225 -3.25 -27.94 13.40
CA GLY A 225 -2.54 -28.95 14.20
C GLY A 225 -2.15 -28.50 15.58
N THR A 226 -1.95 -29.48 16.45
CA THR A 226 -1.47 -29.26 17.84
C THR A 226 0.05 -29.20 17.93
N VAL A 227 0.76 -29.58 16.88
CA VAL A 227 2.22 -29.47 16.82
C VAL A 227 2.55 -28.35 15.84
N LEU A 228 3.18 -27.44 16.37
CA LEU A 228 3.53 -26.15 15.86
C LEU A 228 4.51 -26.17 14.71
N ASP A 229 4.11 -25.46 13.67
CA ASP A 229 5.05 -24.68 12.89
C ASP A 229 4.88 -23.21 13.32
N ALA A 230 5.40 -22.90 14.51
CA ALA A 230 5.24 -21.58 15.11
C ALA A 230 5.87 -20.50 14.24
N THR A 231 5.18 -19.40 14.12
CA THR A 231 5.70 -18.25 13.39
C THR A 231 6.78 -17.55 14.18
N VAL A 232 7.88 -17.26 13.52
CA VAL A 232 8.92 -16.39 14.08
C VAL A 232 8.72 -14.99 13.53
N THR A 233 8.34 -14.07 14.40
CA THR A 233 8.10 -12.66 14.06
C THR A 233 9.27 -11.81 14.51
N GLN A 234 9.81 -11.03 13.59
CA GLN A 234 10.85 -10.04 13.84
C GLN A 234 10.22 -8.65 13.86
N TYR A 235 10.52 -7.92 14.93
CA TYR A 235 10.18 -6.52 15.11
C TYR A 235 11.47 -5.69 15.02
N ALA A 236 11.48 -4.66 14.19
CA ALA A 236 12.63 -3.77 14.01
C ALA A 236 12.16 -2.32 14.05
N LEU A 237 12.68 -1.53 14.99
CA LEU A 237 12.33 -0.12 15.18
C LEU A 237 13.41 0.75 14.53
N TYR A 238 12.98 1.70 13.73
CA TYR A 238 13.82 2.67 13.03
C TYR A 238 13.48 4.10 13.45
N ASP A 239 14.45 4.99 13.33
CA ASP A 239 14.21 6.43 13.29
C ASP A 239 13.75 6.81 11.87
N ASP A 240 12.63 7.50 11.72
CA ASP A 240 12.12 7.92 10.41
C ASP A 240 12.82 9.16 9.85
N HIS A 241 13.81 9.71 10.57
CA HIS A 241 14.56 10.91 10.20
C HIS A 241 13.71 12.12 9.78
N GLY A 242 12.42 12.15 10.16
CA GLY A 242 11.44 13.14 9.75
C GLY A 242 10.90 12.95 8.32
N THR A 243 11.10 11.78 7.75
CA THR A 243 10.67 11.36 6.39
C THR A 243 9.75 10.14 6.45
N PRO A 244 8.59 10.22 7.13
CA PRO A 244 7.74 9.07 7.46
C PRO A 244 7.32 8.23 6.23
N ASN A 245 7.38 8.81 5.06
CA ASN A 245 6.98 8.16 3.82
C ASN A 245 8.15 7.58 3.01
N ASN A 246 9.37 7.63 3.54
CA ASN A 246 10.57 7.14 2.86
C ASN A 246 11.34 6.14 3.76
N PRO A 247 11.04 4.84 3.68
CA PRO A 247 11.75 3.83 4.49
C PRO A 247 13.20 3.60 4.06
N ASP A 248 13.59 4.09 2.88
CA ASP A 248 14.93 3.81 2.32
C ASP A 248 16.04 4.66 2.99
N ASP A 249 15.70 5.69 3.75
CA ASP A 249 16.66 6.55 4.47
C ASP A 249 16.67 6.32 5.99
N ASP A 250 15.87 5.39 6.51
CA ASP A 250 15.77 5.08 7.94
C ASP A 250 17.10 4.54 8.55
N GLY A 251 18.01 4.03 7.74
CA GLY A 251 19.29 3.51 8.17
C GLY A 251 19.22 2.17 8.90
N LEU A 252 20.00 1.99 9.97
CA LEU A 252 19.98 0.78 10.77
C LEU A 252 18.90 0.85 11.87
N PRO A 253 18.29 -0.30 12.24
CA PRO A 253 17.31 -0.31 13.30
C PRO A 253 17.94 0.08 14.64
N ILE A 254 17.26 0.91 15.41
CA ILE A 254 17.64 1.29 16.79
C ILE A 254 17.32 0.21 17.81
N ALA A 255 16.35 -0.67 17.51
CA ALA A 255 16.05 -1.87 18.26
C ALA A 255 15.57 -2.96 17.28
N ILE A 256 16.01 -4.19 17.51
CA ILE A 256 15.57 -5.35 16.74
C ILE A 256 15.48 -6.57 17.64
N LYS A 257 14.38 -7.33 17.54
CA LYS A 257 14.20 -8.57 18.25
C LYS A 257 13.26 -9.50 17.48
N SER A 258 13.56 -10.79 17.53
CA SER A 258 12.71 -11.84 16.99
C SER A 258 12.12 -12.68 18.12
N TYR A 259 10.85 -13.04 17.97
CA TYR A 259 10.12 -13.91 18.88
C TYR A 259 9.61 -15.11 18.09
N GLY A 260 9.74 -16.30 18.69
CA GLY A 260 9.11 -17.53 18.21
C GLY A 260 8.05 -17.96 19.20
N ALA A 261 7.91 -19.26 19.47
CA ALA A 261 7.05 -19.73 20.56
C ALA A 261 7.77 -19.59 21.91
N ASP A 262 7.32 -18.68 22.76
CA ASP A 262 7.93 -18.39 24.06
C ASP A 262 6.89 -18.14 25.16
N ILE A 263 6.58 -19.16 25.96
CA ILE A 263 5.64 -19.07 27.10
C ILE A 263 5.93 -17.90 28.07
N THR A 264 7.13 -17.36 28.08
CA THR A 264 7.48 -16.26 28.97
C THR A 264 6.93 -14.92 28.55
N THR A 265 6.66 -14.74 27.25
CA THR A 265 6.10 -13.53 26.65
C THR A 265 4.64 -13.67 26.25
N ASP A 266 4.12 -14.91 26.22
CA ASP A 266 2.73 -15.26 25.92
C ASP A 266 1.73 -14.46 26.77
N GLY A 267 0.79 -13.80 26.10
CA GLY A 267 -0.30 -13.04 26.69
C GLY A 267 0.13 -11.85 27.55
N LYS A 268 1.31 -11.28 27.31
CA LYS A 268 1.86 -10.19 28.15
C LYS A 268 2.33 -9.00 27.32
N TRP A 269 2.27 -7.81 27.95
CA TRP A 269 2.98 -6.64 27.46
C TRP A 269 4.48 -6.77 27.71
N VAL A 270 5.26 -6.76 26.65
CA VAL A 270 6.72 -6.85 26.68
C VAL A 270 7.31 -5.50 26.31
N ASN A 271 8.22 -4.99 27.13
CA ASN A 271 9.00 -3.80 26.79
C ASN A 271 9.94 -4.15 25.62
N PHE A 272 9.64 -3.58 24.45
CA PHE A 272 10.45 -3.77 23.27
C PHE A 272 11.56 -2.73 23.17
N TYR A 273 11.24 -1.46 23.45
CA TYR A 273 12.18 -0.35 23.39
C TYR A 273 11.89 0.68 24.46
N THR A 274 12.94 1.14 25.11
CA THR A 274 12.90 2.35 25.95
C THR A 274 14.14 3.18 25.64
N GLY A 275 13.94 4.42 25.26
CA GLY A 275 14.99 5.31 24.86
C GLY A 275 14.70 6.78 25.13
N ASP A 276 15.78 7.59 25.16
CA ASP A 276 15.70 9.03 25.30
C ASP A 276 15.51 9.66 23.92
N ARG A 277 14.39 10.39 23.75
CA ARG A 277 14.11 11.10 22.50
C ARG A 277 15.06 12.27 22.23
N SER A 278 15.77 12.77 23.24
CA SER A 278 16.76 13.84 23.03
C SER A 278 17.86 13.44 22.05
N LEU A 279 18.09 12.14 21.86
CA LEU A 279 19.02 11.58 20.88
C LEU A 279 18.43 11.57 19.45
N LEU A 280 17.10 11.77 19.30
CA LEU A 280 16.34 11.68 18.06
C LEU A 280 15.43 12.91 17.90
N PRO A 281 15.96 14.13 17.75
CA PRO A 281 15.23 15.38 18.02
C PRO A 281 14.09 15.72 17.04
N ASN A 282 14.02 15.09 15.88
CA ASN A 282 13.00 15.39 14.86
C ASN A 282 12.16 14.19 14.48
N SER A 283 12.33 13.05 15.12
CA SER A 283 11.87 11.80 14.61
C SER A 283 10.58 11.32 15.24
N ASN A 284 9.78 10.78 14.41
CA ASN A 284 8.89 9.69 14.69
C ASN A 284 9.68 8.38 14.53
N PHE A 285 8.98 7.28 14.65
CA PHE A 285 9.59 5.98 14.45
C PHE A 285 8.81 5.19 13.40
N ARG A 286 9.51 4.27 12.78
CA ARG A 286 8.91 3.21 11.96
C ARG A 286 9.17 1.88 12.64
N LEU A 287 8.13 1.13 12.94
CA LEU A 287 8.23 -0.26 13.38
C LEU A 287 7.95 -1.15 12.18
N ASN A 288 8.93 -1.91 11.78
CA ASN A 288 8.78 -2.96 10.77
C ASN A 288 8.50 -4.29 11.48
N VAL A 289 7.51 -5.03 10.98
CA VAL A 289 7.09 -6.35 11.48
C VAL A 289 7.11 -7.34 10.34
N VAL A 290 7.97 -8.34 10.43
CA VAL A 290 8.12 -9.36 9.39
C VAL A 290 8.16 -10.76 9.98
N SER A 291 7.37 -11.66 9.44
CA SER A 291 7.46 -13.08 9.76
C SER A 291 8.57 -13.74 8.95
N THR A 292 9.49 -14.43 9.63
CA THR A 292 10.70 -15.01 9.01
C THR A 292 10.65 -16.51 8.86
N ALA A 293 9.83 -17.20 9.65
CA ALA A 293 9.64 -18.65 9.64
C ALA A 293 8.24 -19.01 10.14
N GLY A 294 7.85 -20.26 9.93
CA GLY A 294 6.59 -20.83 10.43
C GLY A 294 5.44 -20.72 9.45
N SER A 295 4.30 -21.30 9.87
CA SER A 295 3.03 -21.33 9.12
C SER A 295 1.85 -20.83 9.96
N SER A 296 2.04 -20.67 11.26
CA SER A 296 1.01 -20.24 12.20
C SER A 296 0.71 -18.76 12.10
N GLU A 297 -0.41 -18.34 12.66
CA GLU A 297 -0.72 -16.93 12.86
C GLU A 297 -0.11 -16.47 14.20
N ASN A 298 0.53 -15.32 14.18
CA ASN A 298 0.99 -14.61 15.37
C ASN A 298 0.19 -13.32 15.53
N GLY A 299 -0.66 -13.26 16.55
CA GLY A 299 -1.41 -12.07 16.92
C GLY A 299 -0.63 -11.21 17.89
N PHE A 300 -0.73 -9.89 17.77
CA PHE A 300 -0.04 -8.96 18.65
C PHE A 300 -0.77 -7.63 18.75
N ASP A 301 -0.43 -6.82 19.76
CA ASP A 301 -0.85 -5.42 19.83
C ASP A 301 0.34 -4.52 20.14
N LEU A 302 0.18 -3.24 19.81
CA LEU A 302 1.20 -2.22 19.99
C LEU A 302 0.70 -1.10 20.91
N ARG A 303 1.58 -0.58 21.78
CA ARG A 303 1.35 0.67 22.49
C ARG A 303 2.65 1.42 22.70
N ILE A 304 2.55 2.75 22.70
CA ILE A 304 3.68 3.64 22.93
C ILE A 304 3.26 4.80 23.82
N GLY A 305 4.18 5.28 24.62
CA GLY A 305 3.95 6.43 25.50
C GLY A 305 5.24 7.02 26.01
N PRO A 306 5.17 7.99 26.95
CA PRO A 306 6.35 8.49 27.65
C PRO A 306 7.04 7.37 28.38
N THR A 307 8.35 7.51 28.62
CA THR A 307 9.11 6.55 29.45
C THR A 307 8.40 6.33 30.77
N ARG A 308 8.11 5.07 31.08
CA ARG A 308 7.44 4.65 32.30
C ARG A 308 8.43 3.97 33.22
N THR A 309 8.27 4.22 34.53
CA THR A 309 9.06 3.60 35.57
C THR A 309 8.14 2.79 36.51
N GLY A 310 8.54 1.58 36.83
CA GLY A 310 7.81 0.72 37.78
C GLY A 310 6.40 0.34 37.30
N SER A 311 5.41 0.46 38.19
CA SER A 311 4.02 0.06 37.98
C SER A 311 3.12 1.18 37.42
N GLN A 312 3.67 2.20 36.78
CA GLN A 312 2.86 3.26 36.21
C GLN A 312 1.90 2.70 35.14
N ALA A 313 0.62 3.04 35.27
CA ALA A 313 -0.41 2.65 34.34
C ALA A 313 -0.14 3.28 32.94
N PHE A 314 -0.50 2.56 31.89
CA PHE A 314 -0.50 3.10 30.56
C PHE A 314 -1.71 4.01 30.36
N ASP A 315 -1.46 5.26 29.88
CA ASP A 315 -2.51 6.16 29.48
C ASP A 315 -2.69 6.08 27.95
N PRO A 316 -3.80 5.57 27.44
CA PRO A 316 -4.05 5.50 25.99
C PRO A 316 -4.22 6.88 25.34
N ASN A 317 -4.47 7.94 26.13
CA ASN A 317 -4.63 9.31 25.68
C ASN A 317 -3.35 10.15 25.78
N ASN A 318 -2.21 9.51 25.74
CA ASN A 318 -0.89 10.11 25.92
C ASN A 318 -0.42 10.98 24.73
N GLY A 319 -1.24 11.15 23.69
CA GLY A 319 -0.91 11.97 22.52
C GLY A 319 -0.03 11.28 21.46
N THR A 320 0.39 10.03 21.66
CA THR A 320 1.06 9.22 20.64
C THR A 320 0.03 8.67 19.65
N ALA A 321 0.49 8.36 18.44
CA ALA A 321 -0.29 7.65 17.43
C ALA A 321 0.53 6.55 16.80
N ILE A 322 -0.12 5.44 16.45
CA ILE A 322 0.45 4.37 15.63
C ILE A 322 -0.51 4.15 14.47
N ALA A 323 0.02 4.09 13.27
CA ALA A 323 -0.75 3.83 12.06
C ALA A 323 -0.04 2.81 11.17
N ALA A 324 -0.77 1.85 10.64
CA ALA A 324 -0.24 0.96 9.61
C ALA A 324 0.07 1.77 8.36
N ASP A 325 1.25 1.60 7.81
CA ASP A 325 1.73 2.33 6.65
C ASP A 325 1.49 1.49 5.39
N GLY A 326 0.30 1.61 4.83
CA GLY A 326 -0.15 0.90 3.65
C GLY A 326 -1.13 -0.21 3.98
N HIS A 327 -0.66 -1.31 4.54
CA HIS A 327 -1.48 -2.50 4.76
C HIS A 327 -1.67 -2.73 6.26
N LEU A 328 -2.91 -2.93 6.67
CA LEU A 328 -3.27 -3.23 8.06
C LEU A 328 -3.74 -4.69 8.16
N PRO A 329 -2.92 -5.59 8.69
CA PRO A 329 -3.33 -6.96 8.97
C PRO A 329 -4.04 -7.04 10.33
N MET A 330 -5.22 -7.66 10.35
CA MET A 330 -6.07 -7.73 11.54
C MET A 330 -6.64 -9.13 11.71
N ASN A 331 -6.73 -9.57 12.97
CA ASN A 331 -7.53 -10.71 13.39
C ASN A 331 -8.67 -10.23 14.28
N PHE A 332 -9.87 -10.75 14.05
CA PHE A 332 -11.07 -10.41 14.80
C PHE A 332 -11.36 -11.49 15.86
N ASN A 333 -10.90 -11.27 17.08
CA ASN A 333 -11.06 -12.18 18.21
C ASN A 333 -12.50 -12.43 18.63
N GLN A 334 -13.39 -11.50 18.32
CA GLN A 334 -14.78 -11.52 18.75
C GLN A 334 -15.67 -11.11 17.59
N SER A 335 -16.79 -11.80 17.45
CA SER A 335 -17.83 -11.36 16.51
C SER A 335 -18.44 -10.04 16.99
N GLY A 336 -18.70 -9.14 16.08
CA GLY A 336 -19.33 -7.85 16.36
C GLY A 336 -19.00 -6.76 15.36
N THR A 337 -19.47 -5.57 15.65
CA THR A 337 -19.15 -4.39 14.81
C THR A 337 -17.91 -3.71 15.33
N VAL A 338 -16.91 -3.61 14.46
CA VAL A 338 -15.66 -2.91 14.72
C VAL A 338 -15.62 -1.65 13.87
N LYS A 339 -15.22 -0.53 14.49
CA LYS A 339 -15.03 0.73 13.78
C LYS A 339 -13.56 0.97 13.52
N ILE A 340 -13.17 0.85 12.25
CA ILE A 340 -11.79 1.04 11.78
C ILE A 340 -11.63 2.50 11.35
N ALA A 341 -10.64 3.20 11.91
CA ALA A 341 -10.26 4.54 11.47
C ALA A 341 -9.30 4.42 10.29
N LEU A 342 -9.83 4.46 9.08
CA LEU A 342 -9.09 4.24 7.82
C LEU A 342 -8.05 5.33 7.50
N GLY A 343 -8.10 6.47 8.17
CA GLY A 343 -7.16 7.56 7.99
C GLY A 343 -7.84 8.90 7.73
N THR A 344 -7.03 9.96 7.76
CA THR A 344 -7.50 11.32 7.49
C THR A 344 -7.05 11.75 6.10
N LEU A 345 -8.00 12.09 5.23
CA LEU A 345 -7.67 12.61 3.92
C LEU A 345 -7.48 14.13 3.95
N PRO A 346 -6.55 14.64 3.14
CA PRO A 346 -6.40 16.08 2.95
C PRO A 346 -7.55 16.63 2.10
N VAL A 347 -7.76 17.95 2.17
CA VAL A 347 -8.85 18.63 1.42
C VAL A 347 -8.68 18.52 -0.09
N GLU A 348 -7.46 18.35 -0.57
CA GLU A 348 -7.10 18.18 -1.98
C GLU A 348 -7.70 16.90 -2.59
N ALA A 349 -8.12 15.94 -1.76
CA ALA A 349 -8.83 14.73 -2.21
C ALA A 349 -10.26 15.04 -2.73
N ALA A 350 -10.79 16.26 -2.48
CA ALA A 350 -12.10 16.67 -2.94
C ALA A 350 -12.29 16.46 -4.46
N GLY A 351 -13.42 15.90 -4.84
CA GLY A 351 -13.73 15.55 -6.23
C GLY A 351 -12.96 14.33 -6.79
N GLY A 352 -12.13 13.69 -5.97
CA GLY A 352 -11.44 12.45 -6.29
C GLY A 352 -12.18 11.21 -5.79
N THR A 353 -11.44 10.12 -5.61
CA THR A 353 -11.93 8.84 -5.10
C THR A 353 -11.06 8.34 -3.95
N VAL A 354 -11.67 7.53 -3.10
CA VAL A 354 -11.01 6.69 -2.11
C VAL A 354 -11.25 5.25 -2.50
N ASP A 355 -10.18 4.48 -2.63
CA ASP A 355 -10.23 3.04 -2.82
C ASP A 355 -9.89 2.35 -1.50
N ILE A 356 -10.80 1.53 -1.00
CA ILE A 356 -10.64 0.70 0.19
C ILE A 356 -10.56 -0.74 -0.28
N ARG A 357 -9.35 -1.29 -0.24
CA ARG A 357 -9.07 -2.66 -0.66
C ARG A 357 -9.04 -3.55 0.57
N LYS A 358 -9.68 -4.68 0.49
CA LYS A 358 -9.80 -5.66 1.57
C LYS A 358 -9.51 -7.04 1.04
N PHE A 359 -8.77 -7.80 1.78
CA PHE A 359 -8.49 -9.20 1.49
C PHE A 359 -9.14 -10.04 2.55
N ASP A 360 -9.90 -11.08 2.15
CA ASP A 360 -10.43 -12.13 3.00
C ASP A 360 -11.31 -11.60 4.15
N THR A 361 -12.53 -11.16 3.82
CA THR A 361 -13.51 -10.65 4.81
C THR A 361 -14.77 -11.51 4.77
N ASP A 362 -14.64 -12.82 4.99
CA ASP A 362 -15.71 -13.77 4.70
C ASP A 362 -16.20 -14.57 5.92
N VAL A 363 -15.36 -14.80 6.92
CA VAL A 363 -15.73 -15.63 8.08
C VAL A 363 -16.77 -14.93 8.95
N GLY A 364 -18.03 -15.32 8.80
CA GLY A 364 -19.13 -14.79 9.59
C GLY A 364 -19.42 -13.31 9.40
N ALA A 365 -18.74 -12.64 8.49
CA ALA A 365 -18.93 -11.23 8.18
C ALA A 365 -20.31 -10.95 7.58
N LYS A 366 -20.91 -9.79 7.91
CA LYS A 366 -22.26 -9.45 7.48
C LYS A 366 -22.36 -8.16 6.68
N SER A 367 -21.60 -7.13 7.06
CA SER A 367 -21.75 -5.82 6.43
C SER A 367 -20.52 -4.94 6.64
N ILE A 368 -20.31 -4.01 5.70
CA ILE A 368 -19.36 -2.91 5.81
C ILE A 368 -20.14 -1.63 5.50
N THR A 369 -20.00 -0.59 6.33
CA THR A 369 -20.50 0.75 6.06
C THR A 369 -19.41 1.79 6.23
N TYR A 370 -19.51 2.88 5.49
CA TYR A 370 -18.50 3.92 5.50
C TYR A 370 -19.05 5.25 6.01
N SER A 371 -18.20 6.01 6.69
CA SER A 371 -18.52 7.35 7.16
C SER A 371 -17.27 8.24 7.17
N CYS A 372 -17.47 9.56 7.21
CA CYS A 372 -16.38 10.54 7.32
C CYS A 372 -16.76 11.63 8.35
N SER A 373 -15.81 11.93 9.25
CA SER A 373 -16.08 12.89 10.34
C SER A 373 -16.40 14.31 9.87
N SER A 374 -15.88 14.73 8.71
CA SER A 374 -16.14 16.04 8.11
C SER A 374 -17.31 16.07 7.13
N LEU A 375 -17.97 14.95 6.93
CA LEU A 375 -19.15 14.80 6.05
C LEU A 375 -20.35 14.22 6.82
N PRO A 376 -20.80 14.85 7.90
CA PRO A 376 -21.90 14.34 8.71
C PRO A 376 -23.17 14.22 7.85
N GLY A 377 -23.82 13.05 7.89
CA GLY A 377 -25.03 12.78 7.13
C GLY A 377 -24.83 12.44 5.64
N TYR A 378 -23.57 12.45 5.12
CA TYR A 378 -23.33 11.95 3.79
C TYR A 378 -23.41 10.41 3.77
N VAL A 379 -24.18 9.87 2.83
CA VAL A 379 -24.41 8.43 2.69
C VAL A 379 -23.47 7.88 1.64
N PHE A 380 -22.56 7.04 2.05
CA PHE A 380 -21.68 6.30 1.14
C PHE A 380 -22.36 4.98 0.72
N PRO A 381 -22.01 4.43 -0.45
CA PRO A 381 -22.41 3.07 -0.82
C PRO A 381 -21.97 2.06 0.26
N ALA A 382 -22.76 1.01 0.45
CA ALA A 382 -22.37 -0.10 1.31
C ALA A 382 -21.11 -0.79 0.74
N GLY A 383 -20.25 -1.26 1.63
CA GLY A 383 -19.04 -1.98 1.25
C GLY A 383 -19.34 -3.41 0.79
N THR A 384 -18.44 -3.92 -0.04
CA THR A 384 -18.45 -5.28 -0.56
C THR A 384 -17.59 -6.17 0.31
N LEU A 385 -18.12 -7.31 0.76
CA LEU A 385 -17.30 -8.34 1.40
C LEU A 385 -16.44 -9.06 0.35
N SER A 386 -15.21 -9.38 0.69
CA SER A 386 -14.37 -10.25 -0.13
C SER A 386 -14.61 -11.72 0.23
N ALA A 387 -14.48 -12.62 -0.73
CA ALA A 387 -14.54 -14.06 -0.49
C ALA A 387 -13.16 -14.58 -0.02
N ASP A 388 -13.15 -15.81 0.52
CA ASP A 388 -11.96 -16.56 0.95
C ASP A 388 -10.81 -16.43 -0.06
N GLY A 389 -9.69 -15.96 0.43
CA GLY A 389 -8.47 -15.78 -0.36
C GLY A 389 -8.61 -14.82 -1.54
N LYS A 390 -9.48 -13.82 -1.48
CA LYS A 390 -9.70 -12.85 -2.57
C LYS A 390 -9.73 -11.42 -2.07
N PHE A 391 -9.39 -10.52 -2.99
CA PHE A 391 -9.56 -9.08 -2.77
C PHE A 391 -10.95 -8.60 -3.20
N ALA A 392 -11.47 -7.64 -2.44
CA ALA A 392 -12.53 -6.74 -2.88
C ALA A 392 -12.07 -5.30 -2.73
N THR A 393 -12.50 -4.43 -3.64
CA THR A 393 -12.17 -3.00 -3.58
C THR A 393 -13.46 -2.20 -3.69
N ASP A 394 -13.68 -1.32 -2.70
CA ASP A 394 -14.75 -0.34 -2.77
C ASP A 394 -14.17 1.02 -3.17
N THR A 395 -14.71 1.60 -4.23
CA THR A 395 -14.34 2.94 -4.68
C THR A 395 -15.42 3.93 -4.24
N LEU A 396 -15.07 4.83 -3.34
CA LEU A 396 -15.95 5.85 -2.80
C LEU A 396 -15.61 7.22 -3.43
N ASN A 397 -16.63 7.96 -3.87
CA ASN A 397 -16.43 9.32 -4.35
C ASN A 397 -16.22 10.28 -3.17
N VAL A 398 -15.19 11.11 -3.24
CA VAL A 398 -15.01 12.24 -2.34
C VAL A 398 -15.79 13.42 -2.89
N PRO A 399 -16.85 13.91 -2.23
CA PRO A 399 -17.66 14.98 -2.78
C PRO A 399 -16.86 16.28 -2.92
N ALA A 400 -17.21 17.09 -3.92
CA ALA A 400 -16.58 18.41 -4.11
C ALA A 400 -16.77 19.35 -2.90
N SER A 401 -17.77 19.08 -2.06
CA SER A 401 -18.03 19.79 -0.79
C SER A 401 -17.09 19.39 0.36
N TYR A 402 -16.14 18.50 0.12
CA TYR A 402 -15.13 18.11 1.10
C TYR A 402 -14.10 19.26 1.28
N THR A 403 -14.41 20.20 2.16
CA THR A 403 -13.60 21.41 2.38
C THR A 403 -12.81 21.40 3.67
N THR A 404 -13.00 20.38 4.49
CA THR A 404 -12.30 20.17 5.76
C THR A 404 -11.76 18.75 5.80
N ALA A 405 -10.48 18.61 6.13
CA ALA A 405 -9.88 17.28 6.32
C ALA A 405 -10.65 16.50 7.40
N GLY A 406 -10.94 15.25 7.14
CA GLY A 406 -11.72 14.41 8.05
C GLY A 406 -11.21 12.96 8.08
N THR A 407 -11.41 12.32 9.21
CA THR A 407 -11.11 10.91 9.36
C THR A 407 -12.22 10.07 8.71
N TRP A 408 -11.81 9.15 7.86
CA TRP A 408 -12.67 8.16 7.22
C TRP A 408 -12.73 6.90 8.07
N TYR A 409 -13.91 6.32 8.16
CA TYR A 409 -14.17 5.14 8.97
C TYR A 409 -14.86 4.06 8.15
N ALA A 410 -14.51 2.82 8.45
CA ALA A 410 -15.31 1.65 8.10
C ALA A 410 -15.91 1.07 9.39
N GLU A 411 -17.20 0.79 9.40
CA GLU A 411 -17.82 -0.06 10.41
C GLU A 411 -18.00 -1.44 9.79
N TYR A 412 -17.26 -2.41 10.29
CA TYR A 412 -17.20 -3.77 9.79
C TYR A 412 -17.80 -4.72 10.81
N GLN A 413 -18.80 -5.47 10.41
CA GLN A 413 -19.38 -6.52 11.22
C GLN A 413 -18.66 -7.83 10.92
N ALA A 414 -17.62 -8.12 11.69
CA ALA A 414 -16.77 -9.30 11.54
C ALA A 414 -17.32 -10.53 12.24
N GLY A 415 -16.86 -11.72 11.81
CA GLY A 415 -16.96 -12.98 12.55
C GLY A 415 -15.78 -13.17 13.49
N THR A 416 -15.89 -14.10 14.43
CA THR A 416 -14.77 -14.51 15.30
C THR A 416 -13.76 -15.31 14.50
N GLY A 417 -12.48 -15.01 14.66
CA GLY A 417 -11.39 -15.71 13.97
C GLY A 417 -11.22 -15.28 12.50
N ASP A 418 -11.90 -14.22 12.07
CA ASP A 418 -11.72 -13.64 10.73
C ASP A 418 -10.40 -12.87 10.69
N THR A 419 -9.48 -13.26 9.82
CA THR A 419 -8.24 -12.52 9.57
C THR A 419 -8.33 -11.85 8.22
N SER A 420 -8.05 -10.56 8.18
CA SER A 420 -8.11 -9.81 6.93
C SER A 420 -7.07 -8.71 6.85
N VAL A 421 -6.66 -8.36 5.62
CA VAL A 421 -5.76 -7.23 5.39
C VAL A 421 -6.48 -6.13 4.65
N TRP A 422 -6.38 -4.92 5.20
CA TRP A 422 -7.02 -3.73 4.65
C TRP A 422 -5.98 -2.70 4.24
N ASP A 423 -6.25 -2.03 3.13
CA ASP A 423 -5.54 -0.83 2.73
C ASP A 423 -6.50 0.24 2.20
N MET A 424 -6.07 1.48 2.31
CA MET A 424 -6.78 2.63 1.78
C MET A 424 -5.85 3.45 0.92
N SER A 425 -6.31 3.80 -0.27
CA SER A 425 -5.62 4.75 -1.13
C SER A 425 -6.59 5.79 -1.68
N TYR A 426 -6.08 6.94 -2.10
CA TYR A 426 -6.92 8.01 -2.61
C TYR A 426 -6.30 8.72 -3.81
N SER A 427 -7.16 9.28 -4.64
CA SER A 427 -6.79 10.08 -5.80
C SER A 427 -6.85 11.57 -5.51
N ASN A 428 -6.29 12.39 -6.41
CA ASN A 428 -6.15 13.85 -6.31
C ASN A 428 -5.21 14.34 -5.20
N ALA A 429 -4.40 13.46 -4.62
CA ALA A 429 -3.43 13.84 -3.62
C ALA A 429 -2.14 14.38 -4.22
N GLY A 430 -1.43 15.14 -3.42
CA GLY A 430 -0.01 15.40 -3.61
C GLY A 430 0.86 14.14 -3.46
N PRO A 431 2.18 14.27 -3.53
CA PRO A 431 3.10 13.13 -3.38
C PRO A 431 2.89 12.44 -2.03
N GLY A 432 2.89 11.12 -2.05
CA GLY A 432 2.68 10.25 -0.90
C GLY A 432 3.21 8.85 -1.17
N ARG A 433 3.13 7.95 -0.20
CA ARG A 433 3.54 6.56 -0.42
C ARG A 433 2.72 5.96 -1.57
N PRO A 434 3.35 5.30 -2.55
CA PRO A 434 2.63 4.84 -3.72
C PRO A 434 1.66 3.72 -3.36
N GLY A 435 0.40 3.93 -3.76
CA GLY A 435 -0.58 2.87 -3.84
C GLY A 435 -0.46 2.14 -5.17
N THR A 436 -1.41 2.39 -6.07
CA THR A 436 -1.41 1.77 -7.39
C THR A 436 -0.96 2.76 -8.46
N ILE A 437 -0.12 2.31 -9.39
CA ILE A 437 0.21 3.06 -10.61
C ILE A 437 -0.35 2.28 -11.80
N LYS A 438 -1.18 2.93 -12.62
CA LYS A 438 -1.80 2.31 -13.79
C LYS A 438 -1.83 3.25 -14.98
N LEU A 439 -1.77 2.67 -16.19
CA LEU A 439 -2.04 3.40 -17.42
C LEU A 439 -3.56 3.50 -17.64
N ILE A 440 -3.99 4.68 -18.09
CA ILE A 440 -5.30 4.88 -18.69
C ILE A 440 -5.10 5.17 -20.19
N ARG A 441 -5.96 4.56 -20.99
CA ARG A 441 -5.95 4.71 -22.45
C ARG A 441 -7.24 5.32 -22.93
#